data_bfccd96ae80de88bd122e204a370bc23
#
_entry.id   bfccd96ae80de88bd122e204a370bc23
#
_cell.length_a   1.000
_cell.length_b   1.000
_cell.length_c   1.000
_cell.angle_alpha   90.00
_cell.angle_beta   90.00
_cell.angle_gamma   90.00
#
_symmetry.space_group_name_H-M   'P 1'
#
loop_
_entity.id
_entity.type
_entity.pdbx_description
1 polymer ?
#
loop_
_entity_poly.entity_id
_entity_poly.type
_entity_poly.pdbx_seq_one_letter_code
_entity_poly.pdbx_strand_id
1 'polypeptide(L)'
;VAAARRAPRLLLVLLVLACTLAGPRAQVRAEDRVTVRGNYYRETSTRVLAPMVTFRKELPDERFALETEYLLDVISSASIAAGALALGGDRVFTEMRHENTLRATSRIGDWGASTFYRYSTETDYTTNRIGVGVSRDFLQRTATLSLSYSASFDRVYRITNNLGARSPWTSSRDSNLLQVHYLGIGYTHVLHERVLGGLDLEGIYSIGPQENPYRRARNGDPEIHPWIRRRVAPSLWLRVAVPEAKMVLEPRYRLYVDDWGLRGHLIDSRVHFRPHRNLHLRLRYRFYTQNQAYFWRDDGVWSPDYPWRTDDPKLDDQRSHTVGLELMWHLDGLAKLQGLGWLAGAWIEANYNHGFVRCSEPSATCLEQDFGYGSVLSTRYGDNRFGNLAFSLAF
;
A
#
# COMPACT_ATOMS: atom_id res chain seq x y z
N VAL A 1 -9.35 4.59 -22.76
CA VAL A 1 -8.96 5.98 -23.11
C VAL A 1 -9.97 7.00 -22.55
N ALA A 2 -11.28 6.73 -22.60
CA ALA A 2 -12.31 7.64 -22.06
C ALA A 2 -12.26 7.79 -20.51
N ALA A 3 -11.98 6.72 -19.78
CA ALA A 3 -11.86 6.74 -18.31
C ALA A 3 -10.65 7.56 -17.82
N ALA A 4 -9.53 7.46 -18.52
CA ALA A 4 -8.31 8.22 -18.18
C ALA A 4 -8.46 9.75 -18.38
N ARG A 5 -9.39 10.18 -19.26
CA ARG A 5 -9.72 11.59 -19.43
C ARG A 5 -10.72 12.11 -18.38
N ARG A 6 -11.41 11.22 -17.65
CA ARG A 6 -12.38 11.59 -16.59
C ARG A 6 -11.72 11.75 -15.22
N ALA A 7 -10.60 11.07 -14.96
CA ALA A 7 -9.88 11.13 -13.69
C ALA A 7 -9.46 12.56 -13.26
N PRO A 8 -8.88 13.43 -14.13
CA PRO A 8 -8.53 14.79 -13.73
C PRO A 8 -9.76 15.66 -13.47
N ARG A 9 -10.89 15.40 -14.14
CA ARG A 9 -12.15 16.10 -13.89
C ARG A 9 -12.78 15.70 -12.55
N LEU A 10 -12.68 14.43 -12.19
CA LEU A 10 -13.16 13.93 -10.89
C LEU A 10 -12.33 14.51 -9.74
N LEU A 11 -11.00 14.59 -9.91
CA LEU A 11 -10.10 15.22 -8.94
C LEU A 11 -10.44 16.71 -8.75
N LEU A 12 -10.73 17.42 -9.84
CA LEU A 12 -11.15 18.83 -9.80
C LEU A 12 -12.48 19.00 -9.10
N VAL A 13 -13.45 18.12 -9.37
CA VAL A 13 -14.78 18.14 -8.73
C VAL A 13 -14.64 17.86 -7.22
N LEU A 14 -13.83 16.89 -6.84
CA LEU A 14 -13.57 16.57 -5.43
C LEU A 14 -12.83 17.71 -4.72
N LEU A 15 -11.91 18.37 -5.40
CA LEU A 15 -11.20 19.55 -4.88
C LEU A 15 -12.17 20.73 -4.67
N VAL A 16 -13.07 20.97 -5.63
CA VAL A 16 -14.12 22.01 -5.54
C VAL A 16 -15.10 21.65 -4.41
N LEU A 17 -15.51 20.37 -4.28
CA LEU A 17 -16.38 19.92 -3.21
C LEU A 17 -15.73 20.09 -1.83
N ALA A 18 -14.44 19.76 -1.70
CA ALA A 18 -13.66 19.99 -0.49
C ALA A 18 -13.60 21.49 -0.14
N CYS A 19 -13.41 22.36 -1.14
CA CYS A 19 -13.40 23.81 -0.93
C CYS A 19 -14.78 24.38 -0.57
N THR A 20 -15.88 23.79 -1.06
CA THR A 20 -17.25 24.24 -0.75
C THR A 20 -17.73 23.79 0.64
N LEU A 21 -17.19 22.69 1.15
CA LEU A 21 -17.47 22.19 2.50
C LEU A 21 -16.76 23.01 3.60
N ALA A 22 -15.75 23.79 3.23
CA ALA A 22 -15.06 24.72 4.11
C ALA A 22 -15.90 26.00 4.28
N GLY A 23 -16.95 25.95 5.09
CA GLY A 23 -17.78 27.11 5.45
C GLY A 23 -17.01 28.19 6.26
N PRO A 24 -17.61 29.37 6.52
CA PRO A 24 -16.96 30.46 7.25
C PRO A 24 -16.64 30.06 8.70
N ARG A 25 -15.42 30.35 9.11
CA ARG A 25 -14.75 29.85 10.33
C ARG A 25 -15.25 30.46 11.63
N ALA A 26 -15.67 29.58 12.53
CA ALA A 26 -15.42 29.74 13.96
C ALA A 26 -14.00 29.19 14.25
N GLN A 27 -13.28 29.82 15.19
CA GLN A 27 -11.90 29.51 15.62
C GLN A 27 -11.47 28.07 15.39
N VAL A 28 -10.35 27.88 14.65
CA VAL A 28 -9.70 26.60 14.46
C VAL A 28 -9.38 25.97 15.81
N ARG A 29 -10.29 25.13 16.29
CA ARG A 29 -10.06 24.19 17.37
C ARG A 29 -9.91 22.83 16.73
N ALA A 30 -8.84 22.11 17.14
CA ALA A 30 -8.55 20.72 16.81
C ALA A 30 -8.96 20.32 15.37
N GLU A 31 -8.08 20.07 14.63
CA GLU A 31 -7.77 19.69 13.27
C GLU A 31 -8.82 18.85 12.51
N ASP A 32 -10.05 19.35 12.36
CA ASP A 32 -10.95 18.85 11.33
C ASP A 32 -10.25 19.06 9.99
N ARG A 33 -10.14 17.99 9.19
CA ARG A 33 -9.28 18.00 8.00
C ARG A 33 -9.88 17.23 6.84
N VAL A 34 -9.80 17.83 5.66
CA VAL A 34 -10.04 17.14 4.38
C VAL A 34 -8.71 17.03 3.65
N THR A 35 -8.41 15.84 3.16
CA THR A 35 -7.25 15.58 2.31
C THR A 35 -7.70 14.95 1.01
N VAL A 36 -7.29 15.53 -0.11
CA VAL A 36 -7.45 14.96 -1.44
C VAL A 36 -6.09 14.52 -1.94
N ARG A 37 -5.96 13.28 -2.36
CA ARG A 37 -4.71 12.69 -2.83
C ARG A 37 -4.92 12.00 -4.17
N GLY A 38 -4.05 12.27 -5.13
CA GLY A 38 -3.95 11.50 -6.37
C GLY A 38 -2.72 10.60 -6.29
N ASN A 39 -2.92 9.30 -6.24
CA ASN A 39 -1.83 8.33 -6.30
C ASN A 39 -1.62 7.87 -7.74
N TYR A 40 -0.38 7.63 -8.09
CA TYR A 40 0.04 7.15 -9.39
C TYR A 40 1.05 6.03 -9.24
N TYR A 41 0.82 4.93 -9.95
CA TYR A 41 1.77 3.84 -10.11
C TYR A 41 1.90 3.50 -11.59
N ARG A 42 3.11 3.21 -12.04
CA ARG A 42 3.40 2.73 -13.38
C ARG A 42 4.57 1.76 -13.34
N GLU A 43 4.38 0.64 -13.95
CA GLU A 43 5.40 -0.27 -14.45
C GLU A 43 5.25 -0.40 -15.97
N THR A 44 6.06 -1.24 -16.62
CA THR A 44 6.06 -1.36 -18.07
C THR A 44 4.68 -1.64 -18.66
N SER A 45 3.93 -2.56 -18.03
CA SER A 45 2.65 -3.07 -18.53
C SER A 45 1.44 -2.65 -17.69
N THR A 46 1.66 -2.04 -16.52
CA THR A 46 0.57 -1.67 -15.62
C THR A 46 0.64 -0.20 -15.25
N ARG A 47 -0.51 0.47 -15.26
CA ARG A 47 -0.68 1.82 -14.75
C ARG A 47 -1.89 1.86 -13.84
N VAL A 48 -1.71 2.47 -12.67
CA VAL A 48 -2.78 2.71 -11.70
C VAL A 48 -2.90 4.20 -11.42
N LEU A 49 -4.12 4.70 -11.45
CA LEU A 49 -4.50 6.02 -10.97
C LEU A 49 -5.46 5.81 -9.81
N ALA A 50 -5.11 6.32 -8.64
CA ALA A 50 -5.90 6.08 -7.44
C ALA A 50 -6.16 7.40 -6.69
N PRO A 51 -7.18 8.18 -7.11
CA PRO A 51 -7.68 9.30 -6.34
C PRO A 51 -8.29 8.82 -5.02
N MET A 52 -7.98 9.57 -3.95
CA MET A 52 -8.40 9.28 -2.61
C MET A 52 -8.85 10.57 -1.92
N VAL A 53 -9.91 10.49 -1.15
CA VAL A 53 -10.37 11.56 -0.28
C VAL A 53 -10.48 11.04 1.13
N THR A 54 -9.87 11.74 2.07
CA THR A 54 -9.94 11.47 3.49
C THR A 54 -10.60 12.64 4.20
N PHE A 55 -11.58 12.36 5.03
CA PHE A 55 -12.19 13.30 5.94
C PHE A 55 -11.91 12.85 7.37
N ARG A 56 -11.31 13.72 8.18
CA ARG A 56 -11.04 13.49 9.59
C ARG A 56 -11.74 14.54 10.42
N LYS A 57 -12.44 14.10 11.44
CA LYS A 57 -13.09 14.94 12.45
C LYS A 57 -12.59 14.57 13.83
N GLU A 58 -12.12 15.56 14.57
CA GLU A 58 -11.82 15.44 16.01
C GLU A 58 -13.02 15.92 16.83
N LEU A 59 -13.38 15.14 17.86
CA LEU A 59 -14.45 15.53 18.75
C LEU A 59 -13.96 16.57 19.77
N PRO A 60 -14.87 17.39 20.36
CA PRO A 60 -14.51 18.60 21.11
C PRO A 60 -13.56 18.41 22.30
N ASP A 61 -13.46 17.20 22.84
CA ASP A 61 -12.56 16.88 23.96
C ASP A 61 -11.19 16.33 23.50
N GLU A 62 -10.92 16.29 22.17
CA GLU A 62 -9.71 15.76 21.55
C GLU A 62 -9.38 14.29 21.91
N ARG A 63 -10.30 13.62 22.61
CA ARG A 63 -10.13 12.22 23.03
C ARG A 63 -10.54 11.23 21.97
N PHE A 64 -11.38 11.66 21.02
CA PHE A 64 -11.93 10.83 19.97
C PHE A 64 -11.76 11.50 18.62
N ALA A 65 -11.36 10.72 17.63
CA ALA A 65 -11.38 11.16 16.24
C ALA A 65 -12.04 10.10 15.37
N LEU A 66 -12.81 10.58 14.39
CA LEU A 66 -13.41 9.77 13.32
C LEU A 66 -12.75 10.13 12.00
N GLU A 67 -12.47 9.12 11.20
CA GLU A 67 -11.89 9.29 9.88
C GLU A 67 -12.64 8.41 8.90
N THR A 68 -13.02 8.98 7.77
CA THR A 68 -13.56 8.24 6.64
C THR A 68 -12.69 8.47 5.41
N GLU A 69 -12.45 7.43 4.66
CA GLU A 69 -11.62 7.45 3.46
C GLU A 69 -12.35 6.75 2.33
N TYR A 70 -12.33 7.37 1.16
CA TYR A 70 -12.76 6.76 -0.08
C TYR A 70 -11.61 6.74 -1.08
N LEU A 71 -11.32 5.57 -1.63
CA LEU A 71 -10.31 5.33 -2.65
C LEU A 71 -10.97 4.73 -3.89
N LEU A 72 -10.60 5.26 -5.04
CA LEU A 72 -10.96 4.71 -6.35
C LEU A 72 -9.69 4.33 -7.10
N ASP A 73 -9.37 3.04 -7.23
CA ASP A 73 -8.31 2.60 -8.11
C ASP A 73 -8.83 2.39 -9.52
N VAL A 74 -8.18 3.02 -10.48
CA VAL A 74 -8.38 2.78 -11.90
C VAL A 74 -7.13 2.10 -12.43
N ILE A 75 -7.21 0.78 -12.63
CA ILE A 75 -6.11 -0.08 -13.03
C ILE A 75 -6.22 -0.34 -14.52
N SER A 76 -5.14 -0.09 -15.25
CA SER A 76 -5.00 -0.45 -16.66
C SER A 76 -3.76 -1.32 -16.79
N SER A 77 -3.93 -2.57 -17.17
CA SER A 77 -2.85 -3.55 -17.22
C SER A 77 -2.90 -4.42 -18.46
N ALA A 78 -1.72 -4.66 -19.03
CA ALA A 78 -1.45 -5.69 -20.01
C ALA A 78 -0.44 -6.72 -19.48
N SER A 79 -0.18 -6.71 -18.16
CA SER A 79 0.81 -7.56 -17.51
C SER A 79 0.36 -9.02 -17.48
N ILE A 80 1.27 -9.91 -17.83
CA ILE A 80 1.09 -11.37 -17.66
C ILE A 80 0.89 -11.69 -16.17
N ALA A 81 1.61 -11.02 -15.27
CA ALA A 81 1.47 -11.17 -13.83
C ALA A 81 0.07 -10.78 -13.33
N ALA A 82 -0.64 -9.91 -14.05
CA ALA A 82 -2.03 -9.55 -13.77
C ALA A 82 -3.04 -10.44 -14.54
N GLY A 83 -2.58 -11.45 -15.28
CA GLY A 83 -3.44 -12.38 -16.00
C GLY A 83 -3.86 -11.95 -17.39
N ALA A 84 -3.18 -10.98 -18.03
CA ALA A 84 -3.53 -10.46 -19.35
C ALA A 84 -3.66 -11.55 -20.43
N LEU A 85 -2.82 -12.59 -20.39
CA LEU A 85 -2.89 -13.73 -21.32
C LEU A 85 -4.21 -14.50 -21.24
N ALA A 86 -4.77 -14.65 -20.05
CA ALA A 86 -6.04 -15.35 -19.86
C ALA A 86 -7.25 -14.61 -20.44
N LEU A 87 -7.11 -13.30 -20.65
CA LEU A 87 -8.16 -12.42 -21.20
C LEU A 87 -8.03 -12.21 -22.73
N GLY A 88 -7.17 -12.97 -23.42
CA GLY A 88 -7.02 -12.91 -24.87
C GLY A 88 -5.83 -12.08 -25.36
N GLY A 89 -4.76 -12.04 -24.57
CA GLY A 89 -3.37 -11.71 -24.98
C GLY A 89 -3.07 -10.24 -25.32
N ASP A 90 -3.83 -9.60 -26.16
CA ASP A 90 -3.50 -8.28 -26.72
C ASP A 90 -4.31 -7.12 -26.12
N ARG A 91 -5.16 -7.39 -25.13
CA ARG A 91 -6.06 -6.37 -24.63
C ARG A 91 -5.62 -5.86 -23.27
N VAL A 92 -5.31 -4.57 -23.23
CA VAL A 92 -5.25 -3.82 -21.98
C VAL A 92 -6.61 -3.89 -21.33
N PHE A 93 -6.72 -4.58 -20.19
CA PHE A 93 -7.95 -4.53 -19.39
C PHE A 93 -7.91 -3.31 -18.45
N THR A 94 -9.08 -2.77 -18.20
CA THR A 94 -9.25 -1.69 -17.22
C THR A 94 -10.18 -2.18 -16.13
N GLU A 95 -9.73 -2.09 -14.91
CA GLU A 95 -10.47 -2.47 -13.73
C GLU A 95 -10.62 -1.27 -12.80
N MET A 96 -11.74 -1.22 -12.08
CA MET A 96 -12.02 -0.21 -11.08
C MET A 96 -12.26 -0.89 -9.74
N ARG A 97 -11.50 -0.48 -8.72
CA ARG A 97 -11.71 -0.87 -7.34
C ARG A 97 -12.23 0.32 -6.54
N HIS A 98 -13.32 0.09 -5.84
CA HIS A 98 -13.86 1.02 -4.88
C HIS A 98 -13.55 0.55 -3.47
N GLU A 99 -12.96 1.40 -2.66
CA GLU A 99 -12.64 1.09 -1.28
C GLU A 99 -13.15 2.21 -0.36
N ASN A 100 -13.83 1.82 0.71
CA ASN A 100 -14.28 2.71 1.77
C ASN A 100 -13.68 2.21 3.10
N THR A 101 -13.09 3.12 3.87
CA THR A 101 -12.60 2.85 5.21
C THR A 101 -13.23 3.82 6.20
N LEU A 102 -13.76 3.29 7.29
CA LEU A 102 -14.17 4.06 8.46
C LEU A 102 -13.25 3.70 9.61
N ARG A 103 -12.68 4.68 10.28
CA ARG A 103 -11.78 4.52 11.42
C ARG A 103 -12.23 5.37 12.59
N ALA A 104 -12.18 4.82 13.78
CA ALA A 104 -12.32 5.55 15.02
C ALA A 104 -11.07 5.36 15.88
N THR A 105 -10.62 6.44 16.51
CA THR A 105 -9.48 6.43 17.42
C THR A 105 -9.85 7.13 18.71
N SER A 106 -9.28 6.66 19.81
CA SER A 106 -9.48 7.27 21.13
C SER A 106 -8.18 7.28 21.92
N ARG A 107 -8.00 8.32 22.73
CA ARG A 107 -6.90 8.42 23.69
C ARG A 107 -7.41 8.87 25.05
N ILE A 108 -7.24 8.01 26.07
CA ILE A 108 -7.70 8.26 27.43
C ILE A 108 -6.54 7.97 28.38
N GLY A 109 -5.98 9.04 28.97
CA GLY A 109 -4.78 8.94 29.80
C GLY A 109 -3.60 8.39 29.01
N ASP A 110 -3.04 7.28 29.47
CA ASP A 110 -1.92 6.60 28.83
C ASP A 110 -2.35 5.51 27.84
N TRP A 111 -3.64 5.31 27.66
CA TRP A 111 -4.19 4.32 26.76
C TRP A 111 -4.65 4.94 25.45
N GLY A 112 -4.29 4.31 24.33
CA GLY A 112 -4.83 4.55 23.01
C GLY A 112 -5.63 3.35 22.54
N ALA A 113 -6.74 3.58 21.87
CA ALA A 113 -7.55 2.55 21.22
C ALA A 113 -7.89 2.97 19.80
N SER A 114 -8.01 2.01 18.91
CA SER A 114 -8.43 2.24 17.52
C SER A 114 -9.27 1.08 17.02
N THR A 115 -10.19 1.38 16.14
CA THR A 115 -10.92 0.38 15.35
C THR A 115 -11.12 0.89 13.94
N PHE A 116 -11.23 -0.02 12.99
CA PHE A 116 -11.60 0.33 11.63
C PHE A 116 -12.45 -0.77 10.99
N TYR A 117 -13.27 -0.36 10.04
CA TYR A 117 -13.91 -1.23 9.08
C TYR A 117 -13.56 -0.76 7.67
N ARG A 118 -13.22 -1.71 6.79
CA ARG A 118 -12.90 -1.47 5.39
C ARG A 118 -13.74 -2.40 4.51
N TYR A 119 -14.38 -1.82 3.52
CA TYR A 119 -15.03 -2.54 2.45
C TYR A 119 -14.37 -2.17 1.11
N SER A 120 -14.00 -3.17 0.34
CA SER A 120 -13.45 -2.99 -1.01
C SER A 120 -14.14 -3.93 -1.99
N THR A 121 -14.39 -3.45 -3.19
CA THR A 121 -14.97 -4.26 -4.27
C THR A 121 -14.36 -3.89 -5.61
N GLU A 122 -14.02 -4.89 -6.35
CA GLU A 122 -13.59 -4.85 -7.74
C GLU A 122 -14.30 -5.97 -8.53
N THR A 123 -13.96 -6.14 -9.79
CA THR A 123 -14.70 -7.06 -10.67
C THR A 123 -14.61 -8.51 -10.22
N ASP A 124 -13.46 -8.94 -9.72
CA ASP A 124 -13.19 -10.34 -9.34
C ASP A 124 -12.90 -10.54 -7.85
N TYR A 125 -12.98 -9.47 -7.04
CA TYR A 125 -12.63 -9.54 -5.65
C TYR A 125 -13.51 -8.63 -4.78
N THR A 126 -13.89 -9.12 -3.60
CA THR A 126 -14.59 -8.33 -2.59
C THR A 126 -13.97 -8.57 -1.23
N THR A 127 -13.70 -7.52 -0.48
CA THR A 127 -13.08 -7.58 0.86
C THR A 127 -13.98 -6.94 1.90
N ASN A 128 -14.12 -7.61 3.03
CA ASN A 128 -14.61 -7.03 4.28
C ASN A 128 -13.55 -7.20 5.34
N ARG A 129 -12.99 -6.10 5.85
CA ARG A 129 -11.93 -6.14 6.85
C ARG A 129 -12.29 -5.32 8.07
N ILE A 130 -12.13 -5.90 9.24
CA ILE A 130 -12.27 -5.23 10.52
C ILE A 130 -10.97 -5.31 11.31
N GLY A 131 -10.63 -4.27 12.06
CA GLY A 131 -9.45 -4.27 12.89
C GLY A 131 -9.64 -3.47 14.16
N VAL A 132 -8.87 -3.85 15.17
CA VAL A 132 -8.79 -3.20 16.46
C VAL A 132 -7.33 -3.03 16.86
N GLY A 133 -7.03 -1.99 17.61
CA GLY A 133 -5.71 -1.73 18.14
C GLY A 133 -5.81 -1.13 19.53
N VAL A 134 -4.85 -1.45 20.36
CA VAL A 134 -4.66 -0.85 21.69
C VAL A 134 -3.19 -0.50 21.86
N SER A 135 -2.92 0.61 22.53
CA SER A 135 -1.57 1.01 22.93
C SER A 135 -1.57 1.52 24.36
N ARG A 136 -0.43 1.42 25.01
CA ARG A 136 -0.21 1.96 26.34
C ARG A 136 1.15 2.60 26.43
N ASP A 137 1.17 3.80 26.99
CA ASP A 137 2.39 4.52 27.33
C ASP A 137 2.87 4.10 28.74
N PHE A 138 4.18 3.97 28.88
CA PHE A 138 4.87 3.58 30.11
C PHE A 138 6.04 4.52 30.36
N LEU A 139 6.70 4.37 31.50
CA LEU A 139 7.94 5.08 31.86
C LEU A 139 7.79 6.59 31.63
N GLN A 140 6.75 7.19 32.19
CA GLN A 140 6.45 8.62 32.02
C GLN A 140 6.29 9.00 30.52
N ARG A 141 5.70 8.11 29.74
CA ARG A 141 5.46 8.24 28.27
C ARG A 141 6.72 8.20 27.42
N THR A 142 7.83 7.71 27.94
CA THR A 142 9.04 7.50 27.13
C THR A 142 9.03 6.16 26.38
N ALA A 143 8.14 5.24 26.77
CA ALA A 143 7.96 3.96 26.09
C ALA A 143 6.48 3.70 25.78
N THR A 144 6.19 3.11 24.63
CA THR A 144 4.84 2.72 24.20
C THR A 144 4.85 1.28 23.73
N LEU A 145 3.92 0.47 24.25
CA LEU A 145 3.62 -0.86 23.72
C LEU A 145 2.30 -0.79 22.95
N SER A 146 2.24 -1.38 21.79
CA SER A 146 1.04 -1.46 20.94
C SER A 146 0.75 -2.90 20.51
N LEU A 147 -0.55 -3.23 20.46
CA LEU A 147 -1.07 -4.48 19.96
C LEU A 147 -2.18 -4.17 18.96
N SER A 148 -2.16 -4.81 17.81
CA SER A 148 -3.21 -4.66 16.80
C SER A 148 -3.59 -6.03 16.22
N TYR A 149 -4.87 -6.18 15.95
CA TYR A 149 -5.41 -7.36 15.27
C TYR A 149 -6.38 -6.91 14.18
N SER A 150 -6.36 -7.59 13.05
CA SER A 150 -7.41 -7.42 12.04
C SER A 150 -7.69 -8.73 11.33
N ALA A 151 -8.93 -8.89 10.89
CA ALA A 151 -9.36 -10.01 10.07
C ALA A 151 -10.03 -9.48 8.80
N SER A 152 -9.72 -10.08 7.67
CA SER A 152 -10.46 -9.87 6.43
C SER A 152 -11.11 -11.17 5.94
N PHE A 153 -12.28 -11.01 5.33
CA PHE A 153 -13.09 -12.06 4.76
C PHE A 153 -13.33 -11.69 3.31
N ASP A 154 -12.52 -12.27 2.45
CA ASP A 154 -12.41 -11.88 1.06
C ASP A 154 -13.05 -12.96 0.19
N ARG A 155 -13.77 -12.54 -0.85
CA ARG A 155 -14.35 -13.45 -1.82
C ARG A 155 -13.69 -13.27 -3.17
N VAL A 156 -13.15 -14.33 -3.70
CA VAL A 156 -12.47 -14.35 -5.01
C VAL A 156 -13.43 -14.89 -6.06
N TYR A 157 -13.48 -14.20 -7.20
CA TYR A 157 -14.35 -14.57 -8.33
C TYR A 157 -13.53 -14.69 -9.60
N ARG A 158 -14.12 -15.30 -10.62
CA ARG A 158 -13.63 -15.31 -11.98
C ARG A 158 -14.69 -14.74 -12.90
N ILE A 159 -14.28 -13.90 -13.83
CA ILE A 159 -15.16 -13.40 -14.87
C ILE A 159 -15.33 -14.49 -15.93
N THR A 160 -16.58 -14.88 -16.20
CA THR A 160 -16.90 -16.01 -17.09
C THR A 160 -17.38 -15.60 -18.46
N ASN A 161 -17.71 -14.30 -18.69
CA ASN A 161 -18.13 -13.79 -19.99
C ASN A 161 -17.74 -12.33 -20.18
N ASN A 162 -17.85 -11.84 -21.41
CA ASN A 162 -17.55 -10.46 -21.79
C ASN A 162 -18.53 -9.42 -21.19
N LEU A 163 -19.58 -9.85 -20.51
CA LEU A 163 -20.58 -9.00 -19.86
C LEU A 163 -20.31 -8.83 -18.36
N GLY A 164 -19.20 -9.38 -17.85
CA GLY A 164 -18.80 -9.24 -16.45
C GLY A 164 -19.53 -10.19 -15.49
N ALA A 165 -20.13 -11.28 -15.97
CA ALA A 165 -20.71 -12.29 -15.10
C ALA A 165 -19.62 -12.95 -14.23
N ARG A 166 -19.88 -13.05 -12.94
CA ARG A 166 -18.96 -13.59 -11.93
C ARG A 166 -19.32 -15.04 -11.60
N SER A 167 -18.32 -15.89 -11.46
CA SER A 167 -18.44 -17.18 -10.78
C SER A 167 -17.48 -17.24 -9.61
N PRO A 168 -17.84 -17.95 -8.50
CA PRO A 168 -16.89 -18.19 -7.42
C PRO A 168 -15.63 -18.87 -7.94
N TRP A 169 -14.46 -18.37 -7.54
CA TRP A 169 -13.20 -19.05 -7.81
C TRP A 169 -12.95 -20.08 -6.71
N THR A 170 -13.04 -21.33 -7.09
CA THR A 170 -12.69 -22.47 -6.23
C THR A 170 -11.45 -23.10 -6.82
N SER A 171 -10.28 -22.99 -6.15
CA SER A 171 -9.06 -23.62 -6.64
C SER A 171 -9.08 -25.14 -6.43
N SER A 172 -8.42 -25.63 -5.42
CA SER A 172 -8.38 -27.06 -5.10
C SER A 172 -9.45 -27.52 -4.08
N ARG A 173 -10.27 -26.62 -3.59
CA ARG A 173 -11.33 -26.88 -2.60
C ARG A 173 -12.57 -26.03 -2.89
N ASP A 174 -13.74 -26.51 -2.55
CA ASP A 174 -15.04 -25.91 -2.88
C ASP A 174 -15.35 -24.60 -2.11
N SER A 175 -14.36 -23.72 -1.98
CA SER A 175 -14.53 -22.44 -1.33
C SER A 175 -13.77 -21.33 -2.06
N ASN A 176 -14.44 -20.22 -2.29
CA ASN A 176 -13.84 -18.97 -2.79
C ASN A 176 -13.58 -17.96 -1.67
N LEU A 177 -13.67 -18.38 -0.42
CA LEU A 177 -13.43 -17.51 0.74
C LEU A 177 -11.95 -17.56 1.13
N LEU A 178 -11.29 -16.41 1.01
CA LEU A 178 -9.97 -16.17 1.55
C LEU A 178 -10.11 -15.40 2.87
N GLN A 179 -9.60 -15.97 3.96
CA GLN A 179 -9.54 -15.32 5.26
C GLN A 179 -8.08 -14.89 5.52
N VAL A 180 -7.89 -13.66 5.95
CA VAL A 180 -6.56 -13.15 6.31
C VAL A 180 -6.61 -12.52 7.70
N HIS A 181 -5.83 -13.07 8.61
CA HIS A 181 -5.67 -12.59 9.96
C HIS A 181 -4.31 -11.92 10.11
N TYR A 182 -4.29 -10.73 10.67
CA TYR A 182 -3.09 -9.97 10.95
C TYR A 182 -2.97 -9.69 12.44
N LEU A 183 -1.79 -9.92 12.99
CA LEU A 183 -1.41 -9.57 14.35
C LEU A 183 -0.17 -8.67 14.29
N GLY A 184 -0.22 -7.53 14.95
CA GLY A 184 0.90 -6.60 15.07
C GLY A 184 1.21 -6.31 16.54
N ILE A 185 2.48 -6.38 16.89
CA ILE A 185 3.01 -5.97 18.20
C ILE A 185 4.09 -4.93 17.91
N GLY A 186 4.00 -3.77 18.55
CA GLY A 186 4.99 -2.71 18.41
C GLY A 186 5.48 -2.22 19.77
N TYR A 187 6.78 -1.99 19.88
CA TYR A 187 7.40 -1.35 21.03
C TYR A 187 8.24 -0.18 20.56
N THR A 188 7.99 0.99 21.14
CA THR A 188 8.72 2.22 20.84
C THR A 188 9.31 2.77 22.14
N HIS A 189 10.55 3.25 22.10
CA HIS A 189 11.23 3.80 23.25
C HIS A 189 12.08 5.04 22.91
N VAL A 190 11.98 6.06 23.72
CA VAL A 190 12.89 7.22 23.69
C VAL A 190 14.21 6.80 24.36
N LEU A 191 15.19 6.43 23.54
CA LEU A 191 16.48 5.94 24.01
C LEU A 191 17.39 7.08 24.48
N HIS A 192 17.23 8.25 23.89
CA HIS A 192 17.95 9.48 24.20
C HIS A 192 17.13 10.67 23.73
N GLU A 193 17.43 11.88 24.18
CA GLU A 193 16.74 13.11 23.74
C GLU A 193 16.69 13.32 22.21
N ARG A 194 17.64 12.71 21.49
CA ARG A 194 17.77 12.78 20.03
C ARG A 194 17.50 11.43 19.34
N VAL A 195 17.21 10.37 20.10
CA VAL A 195 17.10 9.01 19.55
C VAL A 195 15.81 8.34 20.02
N LEU A 196 14.95 8.03 19.07
CA LEU A 196 13.78 7.19 19.24
C LEU A 196 14.05 5.85 18.53
N GLY A 197 13.78 4.73 19.20
CA GLY A 197 13.90 3.40 18.61
C GLY A 197 12.60 2.62 18.71
N GLY A 198 12.44 1.63 17.84
CA GLY A 198 11.28 0.76 17.90
C GLY A 198 11.55 -0.63 17.32
N LEU A 199 10.79 -1.57 17.85
CA LEU A 199 10.70 -2.96 17.41
C LEU A 199 9.26 -3.24 17.02
N ASP A 200 9.05 -3.81 15.83
CA ASP A 200 7.75 -4.25 15.38
C ASP A 200 7.81 -5.74 15.04
N LEU A 201 6.77 -6.48 15.42
CA LEU A 201 6.57 -7.87 15.01
C LEU A 201 5.20 -7.98 14.34
N GLU A 202 5.19 -8.44 13.09
CA GLU A 202 3.98 -8.70 12.32
C GLU A 202 3.83 -10.19 12.07
N GLY A 203 2.64 -10.71 12.32
CA GLY A 203 2.21 -12.06 11.97
C GLY A 203 1.01 -12.00 11.04
N ILE A 204 1.04 -12.80 9.95
CA ILE A 204 -0.09 -12.87 9.01
C ILE A 204 -0.40 -14.35 8.77
N TYR A 205 -1.65 -14.73 9.00
CA TYR A 205 -2.18 -16.04 8.71
C TYR A 205 -3.26 -15.93 7.63
N SER A 206 -3.08 -16.63 6.53
CA SER A 206 -4.05 -16.68 5.43
C SER A 206 -4.54 -18.11 5.22
N ILE A 207 -5.82 -18.28 4.99
CA ILE A 207 -6.45 -19.55 4.63
C ILE A 207 -7.49 -19.34 3.53
N GLY A 208 -7.37 -20.05 2.44
CA GLY A 208 -8.24 -19.93 1.27
C GLY A 208 -7.45 -19.91 -0.04
N PRO A 209 -8.12 -19.62 -1.17
CA PRO A 209 -7.48 -19.52 -2.48
C PRO A 209 -6.54 -18.29 -2.50
N GLN A 210 -5.28 -18.50 -2.82
CA GLN A 210 -4.25 -17.46 -2.86
C GLN A 210 -3.66 -17.29 -4.26
N GLU A 211 -4.12 -18.08 -5.21
CA GLU A 211 -3.76 -17.99 -6.61
C GLU A 211 -4.50 -16.83 -7.31
N ASN A 212 -3.88 -16.29 -8.36
CA ASN A 212 -4.59 -15.40 -9.28
C ASN A 212 -5.48 -16.27 -10.21
N PRO A 213 -6.82 -16.07 -10.23
CA PRO A 213 -7.74 -16.88 -11.04
C PRO A 213 -7.51 -16.79 -12.56
N TYR A 214 -6.76 -15.79 -13.03
CA TYR A 214 -6.47 -15.57 -14.44
C TYR A 214 -5.08 -16.03 -14.83
N ARG A 215 -4.20 -16.26 -13.86
CA ARG A 215 -2.84 -16.65 -14.13
C ARG A 215 -2.75 -18.15 -14.44
N ARG A 216 -1.92 -18.48 -15.41
CA ARG A 216 -1.53 -19.85 -15.75
C ARG A 216 -0.01 -19.94 -15.73
N ALA A 217 0.48 -21.06 -15.28
CA ALA A 217 1.89 -21.40 -15.40
C ALA A 217 2.30 -21.52 -16.87
N ARG A 218 3.58 -21.44 -17.15
CA ARG A 218 4.15 -21.42 -18.51
C ARG A 218 3.72 -22.62 -19.38
N ASN A 219 3.52 -23.78 -18.79
CA ASN A 219 3.03 -24.98 -19.49
C ASN A 219 1.51 -24.93 -19.78
N GLY A 220 0.83 -23.82 -19.44
CA GLY A 220 -0.61 -23.64 -19.64
C GLY A 220 -1.49 -24.18 -18.50
N ASP A 221 -0.92 -24.86 -17.52
CA ASP A 221 -1.65 -25.36 -16.37
C ASP A 221 -2.08 -24.24 -15.43
N PRO A 222 -3.19 -24.41 -14.67
CA PRO A 222 -3.54 -23.51 -13.61
C PRO A 222 -2.45 -23.50 -12.53
N GLU A 223 -2.16 -22.34 -11.97
CA GLU A 223 -1.37 -22.26 -10.75
C GLU A 223 -2.13 -22.89 -9.58
N ILE A 224 -1.40 -23.54 -8.69
CA ILE A 224 -1.94 -24.13 -7.47
C ILE A 224 -1.00 -23.78 -6.33
N HIS A 225 -1.50 -22.99 -5.38
CA HIS A 225 -0.76 -22.61 -4.20
C HIS A 225 -1.19 -23.43 -2.98
N PRO A 226 -0.35 -23.56 -1.94
CA PRO A 226 -0.79 -24.06 -0.66
C PRO A 226 -1.94 -23.22 -0.11
N TRP A 227 -2.96 -23.89 0.41
CA TRP A 227 -4.18 -23.25 0.93
C TRP A 227 -3.95 -22.37 2.16
N ILE A 228 -2.90 -22.65 2.91
CA ILE A 228 -2.53 -21.92 4.12
C ILE A 228 -1.19 -21.23 3.87
N ARG A 229 -1.06 -20.01 4.38
CA ARG A 229 0.20 -19.28 4.43
C ARG A 229 0.37 -18.58 5.76
N ARG A 230 1.49 -18.85 6.44
CA ARG A 230 1.90 -18.20 7.68
C ARG A 230 3.12 -17.35 7.42
N ARG A 231 3.05 -16.08 7.81
CA ARG A 231 4.09 -15.08 7.55
C ARG A 231 4.45 -14.38 8.85
N VAL A 232 5.73 -14.16 9.07
CA VAL A 232 6.25 -13.40 10.22
C VAL A 232 7.27 -12.38 9.72
N ALA A 233 7.19 -11.15 10.24
CA ALA A 233 8.08 -10.09 9.83
C ALA A 233 8.46 -9.19 11.01
N PRO A 234 9.57 -9.49 11.72
CA PRO A 234 10.17 -8.57 12.68
C PRO A 234 10.84 -7.39 11.98
N SER A 235 10.76 -6.22 12.60
CA SER A 235 11.44 -5.00 12.14
C SER A 235 12.10 -4.28 13.31
N LEU A 236 13.22 -3.65 13.02
CA LEU A 236 13.93 -2.72 13.91
C LEU A 236 14.06 -1.38 13.17
N TRP A 237 13.80 -0.28 13.87
CA TRP A 237 13.99 1.04 13.32
C TRP A 237 14.48 2.04 14.37
N LEU A 238 15.14 3.08 13.88
CA LEU A 238 15.60 4.21 14.68
C LEU A 238 15.17 5.52 14.03
N ARG A 239 14.99 6.55 14.85
CA ARG A 239 14.94 7.95 14.42
C ARG A 239 15.99 8.71 15.18
N VAL A 240 16.95 9.29 14.45
CA VAL A 240 18.06 10.04 15.02
C VAL A 240 17.93 11.49 14.57
N ALA A 241 17.66 12.39 15.51
CA ALA A 241 17.62 13.82 15.24
C ALA A 241 19.04 14.39 15.22
N VAL A 242 19.33 15.19 14.19
CA VAL A 242 20.55 16.00 14.03
C VAL A 242 20.12 17.45 13.89
N PRO A 243 19.83 18.14 15.02
CA PRO A 243 19.24 19.48 15.01
C PRO A 243 20.13 20.51 14.30
N GLU A 244 21.44 20.37 14.43
CA GLU A 244 22.44 21.26 13.82
C GLU A 244 22.33 21.29 12.29
N ALA A 245 21.99 20.12 11.69
CA ALA A 245 21.74 20.00 10.26
C ALA A 245 20.26 20.12 9.88
N LYS A 246 19.37 20.35 10.84
CA LYS A 246 17.89 20.34 10.66
C LYS A 246 17.39 19.04 10.00
N MET A 247 17.99 17.92 10.39
CA MET A 247 17.75 16.61 9.78
C MET A 247 17.27 15.58 10.81
N VAL A 248 16.53 14.58 10.32
CA VAL A 248 16.25 13.34 11.04
C VAL A 248 16.59 12.18 10.12
N LEU A 249 17.40 11.26 10.62
CA LEU A 249 17.74 9.99 9.94
C LEU A 249 16.80 8.91 10.46
N GLU A 250 16.21 8.14 9.55
CA GLU A 250 15.30 7.04 9.90
C GLU A 250 15.71 5.75 9.15
N PRO A 251 16.71 4.99 9.61
CA PRO A 251 17.00 3.65 9.13
C PRO A 251 15.98 2.64 9.69
N ARG A 252 15.56 1.69 8.84
CA ARG A 252 14.72 0.55 9.20
C ARG A 252 15.26 -0.71 8.54
N TYR A 253 15.30 -1.79 9.30
CA TYR A 253 15.52 -3.14 8.80
C TYR A 253 14.30 -4.00 9.09
N ARG A 254 13.90 -4.84 8.13
CA ARG A 254 12.82 -5.82 8.28
C ARG A 254 13.24 -7.15 7.68
N LEU A 255 13.08 -8.21 8.45
CA LEU A 255 13.16 -9.57 8.00
C LEU A 255 11.74 -10.07 7.71
N TYR A 256 11.59 -10.84 6.65
CA TYR A 256 10.36 -11.54 6.30
C TYR A 256 10.63 -13.03 6.17
N VAL A 257 9.77 -13.86 6.73
CA VAL A 257 9.82 -15.33 6.61
C VAL A 257 8.40 -15.87 6.48
N ASP A 258 8.24 -16.90 5.65
CA ASP A 258 6.97 -17.61 5.56
C ASP A 258 7.13 -19.13 5.39
N ASP A 259 6.02 -19.87 5.53
CA ASP A 259 5.98 -21.32 5.36
C ASP A 259 5.98 -21.76 3.88
N TRP A 260 5.97 -20.85 2.94
CA TRP A 260 6.26 -21.10 1.52
C TRP A 260 7.76 -21.09 1.21
N GLY A 261 8.60 -20.90 2.24
CA GLY A 261 10.06 -20.90 2.15
C GLY A 261 10.67 -19.55 1.74
N LEU A 262 9.87 -18.52 1.56
CA LEU A 262 10.35 -17.19 1.26
C LEU A 262 11.02 -16.56 2.49
N ARG A 263 12.19 -15.99 2.25
CA ARG A 263 12.95 -15.17 3.20
C ARG A 263 13.31 -13.87 2.52
N GLY A 264 12.85 -12.75 3.06
CA GLY A 264 13.10 -11.44 2.48
C GLY A 264 13.80 -10.51 3.47
N HIS A 265 14.69 -9.68 2.96
CA HIS A 265 15.39 -8.66 3.72
C HIS A 265 15.06 -7.30 3.13
N LEU A 266 14.64 -6.38 3.97
CA LEU A 266 14.34 -5.01 3.60
C LEU A 266 15.17 -4.05 4.44
N ILE A 267 15.90 -3.15 3.78
CA ILE A 267 16.48 -1.94 4.38
C ILE A 267 15.73 -0.75 3.78
N ASP A 268 15.12 0.09 4.61
CA ASP A 268 14.42 1.31 4.20
C ASP A 268 14.97 2.47 5.03
N SER A 269 15.75 3.32 4.40
CA SER A 269 16.39 4.47 5.05
C SER A 269 15.78 5.76 4.52
N ARG A 270 15.45 6.66 5.42
CA ARG A 270 14.89 7.97 5.10
C ARG A 270 15.71 9.07 5.75
N VAL A 271 15.88 10.15 5.03
CA VAL A 271 16.48 11.38 5.52
C VAL A 271 15.46 12.48 5.39
N HIS A 272 15.01 12.98 6.52
CA HIS A 272 14.11 14.12 6.60
C HIS A 272 14.94 15.39 6.79
N PHE A 273 14.71 16.39 5.98
CA PHE A 273 15.39 17.66 6.04
C PHE A 273 14.36 18.79 6.06
N ARG A 274 14.51 19.72 7.01
CA ARG A 274 13.61 20.85 7.21
C ARG A 274 14.35 22.18 7.08
N PRO A 275 14.71 22.60 5.84
CA PRO A 275 15.48 23.81 5.61
C PRO A 275 14.75 25.07 6.09
N HIS A 276 13.44 25.07 5.97
CA HIS A 276 12.56 26.16 6.38
C HIS A 276 11.36 25.60 7.15
N ARG A 277 10.76 26.39 8.06
CA ARG A 277 9.61 25.97 8.89
C ARG A 277 8.42 25.45 8.09
N ASN A 278 8.24 25.95 6.86
CA ASN A 278 7.12 25.58 5.99
C ASN A 278 7.51 24.54 4.94
N LEU A 279 8.77 24.14 4.84
CA LEU A 279 9.25 23.21 3.82
C LEU A 279 9.89 21.99 4.48
N HIS A 280 9.39 20.83 4.13
CA HIS A 280 9.93 19.55 4.53
C HIS A 280 10.28 18.72 3.29
N LEU A 281 11.50 18.24 3.24
CA LEU A 281 12.02 17.34 2.22
C LEU A 281 12.30 15.99 2.84
N ARG A 282 12.02 14.92 2.12
CA ARG A 282 12.35 13.55 2.53
C ARG A 282 13.00 12.82 1.36
N LEU A 283 14.23 12.40 1.54
CA LEU A 283 14.90 11.45 0.67
C LEU A 283 14.68 10.04 1.20
N ARG A 284 14.50 9.08 0.32
CA ARG A 284 14.31 7.67 0.64
C ARG A 284 15.22 6.81 -0.21
N TYR A 285 15.84 5.83 0.42
CA TYR A 285 16.45 4.69 -0.25
C TYR A 285 15.94 3.41 0.37
N ARG A 286 15.48 2.49 -0.48
CA ARG A 286 14.99 1.18 -0.08
C ARG A 286 15.71 0.11 -0.88
N PHE A 287 16.24 -0.88 -0.18
CA PHE A 287 16.78 -2.10 -0.74
C PHE A 287 15.91 -3.27 -0.26
N TYR A 288 15.54 -4.16 -1.18
CA TYR A 288 14.81 -5.38 -0.88
C TYR A 288 15.43 -6.55 -1.62
N THR A 289 15.52 -7.72 -0.97
CA THR A 289 15.88 -8.99 -1.60
C THR A 289 15.07 -10.11 -0.98
N GLN A 290 14.73 -11.12 -1.77
CA GLN A 290 14.11 -12.37 -1.34
C GLN A 290 14.66 -13.55 -2.13
N ASN A 291 14.54 -14.76 -1.58
CA ASN A 291 14.66 -16.00 -2.33
C ASN A 291 13.29 -16.43 -2.89
N GLN A 292 13.28 -17.47 -3.73
CA GLN A 292 12.05 -18.03 -4.31
C GLN A 292 11.27 -18.92 -3.33
N ALA A 293 9.97 -19.09 -3.61
CA ALA A 293 9.13 -20.09 -2.93
C ALA A 293 9.56 -21.52 -3.29
N TYR A 294 9.40 -22.49 -2.36
CA TYR A 294 9.89 -23.86 -2.58
C TYR A 294 9.18 -24.58 -3.73
N PHE A 295 7.98 -24.16 -4.13
CA PHE A 295 7.20 -24.73 -5.23
C PHE A 295 7.24 -23.88 -6.51
N TRP A 296 8.07 -22.85 -6.56
CA TRP A 296 8.28 -22.03 -7.74
C TRP A 296 9.23 -22.72 -8.72
N ARG A 297 8.93 -22.66 -10.01
CA ARG A 297 9.77 -23.19 -11.11
C ARG A 297 9.57 -22.34 -12.37
N ASP A 298 10.65 -22.10 -13.08
CA ASP A 298 10.62 -21.41 -14.38
C ASP A 298 10.58 -22.36 -15.59
N ASP A 299 10.96 -23.60 -15.40
CA ASP A 299 10.98 -24.64 -16.45
C ASP A 299 9.61 -25.30 -16.69
N GLY A 300 8.62 -25.00 -15.83
CA GLY A 300 7.30 -25.62 -15.90
C GLY A 300 7.27 -27.09 -15.48
N VAL A 301 8.35 -27.60 -14.88
CA VAL A 301 8.44 -28.98 -14.41
C VAL A 301 8.26 -29.01 -12.89
N TRP A 302 7.13 -29.55 -12.44
CA TRP A 302 6.83 -29.71 -11.02
C TRP A 302 6.94 -31.16 -10.58
N SER A 303 7.36 -31.37 -9.34
CA SER A 303 7.41 -32.71 -8.76
C SER A 303 6.02 -33.32 -8.66
N PRO A 304 5.83 -34.57 -9.05
CA PRO A 304 4.56 -35.29 -8.84
C PRO A 304 4.17 -35.41 -7.35
N ASP A 305 5.16 -35.33 -6.45
CA ASP A 305 4.94 -35.43 -5.01
C ASP A 305 4.37 -34.13 -4.40
N TYR A 306 4.40 -33.04 -5.16
CA TYR A 306 3.89 -31.74 -4.74
C TYR A 306 2.78 -31.29 -5.68
N PRO A 307 1.54 -31.13 -5.17
CA PRO A 307 0.43 -30.65 -6.00
C PRO A 307 0.55 -29.16 -6.34
N TRP A 308 1.42 -28.43 -5.63
CA TRP A 308 1.57 -26.98 -5.76
C TRP A 308 2.56 -26.62 -6.88
N ARG A 309 2.20 -25.57 -7.62
CA ARG A 309 3.00 -25.10 -8.75
C ARG A 309 2.73 -23.63 -9.05
N THR A 310 3.78 -22.90 -9.36
CA THR A 310 3.72 -21.49 -9.80
C THR A 310 5.00 -21.11 -10.54
N ASP A 311 4.89 -20.20 -11.46
CA ASP A 311 5.98 -19.39 -12.02
C ASP A 311 5.73 -17.89 -11.80
N ASP A 312 4.94 -17.52 -10.75
CA ASP A 312 4.67 -16.12 -10.44
C ASP A 312 5.98 -15.39 -10.08
N PRO A 313 6.36 -14.34 -10.85
CA PRO A 313 7.56 -13.56 -10.57
C PRO A 313 7.60 -12.94 -9.17
N LYS A 314 6.46 -12.78 -8.51
CA LYS A 314 6.38 -12.29 -7.13
C LYS A 314 6.86 -13.31 -6.09
N LEU A 315 6.88 -14.59 -6.48
CA LEU A 315 7.32 -15.70 -5.65
C LEU A 315 8.72 -16.20 -6.02
N ASP A 316 9.34 -15.58 -7.02
CA ASP A 316 10.72 -15.81 -7.46
C ASP A 316 11.73 -15.09 -6.56
N ASP A 317 13.00 -15.41 -6.73
CA ASP A 317 14.09 -14.65 -6.14
C ASP A 317 14.20 -13.29 -6.83
N GLN A 318 14.37 -12.24 -6.06
CA GLN A 318 14.47 -10.90 -6.61
C GLN A 318 15.26 -9.95 -5.73
N ARG A 319 15.80 -8.92 -6.36
CA ARG A 319 16.40 -7.75 -5.70
C ARG A 319 15.79 -6.48 -6.25
N SER A 320 15.53 -5.53 -5.38
CA SER A 320 15.04 -4.23 -5.82
C SER A 320 15.69 -3.09 -5.06
N HIS A 321 15.88 -1.98 -5.76
CA HIS A 321 16.33 -0.72 -5.21
C HIS A 321 15.26 0.32 -5.52
N THR A 322 14.88 1.12 -4.54
CA THR A 322 13.97 2.24 -4.74
C THR A 322 14.62 3.50 -4.22
N VAL A 323 14.63 4.54 -5.03
CA VAL A 323 14.99 5.89 -4.62
C VAL A 323 13.75 6.77 -4.66
N GLY A 324 13.60 7.65 -3.67
CA GLY A 324 12.42 8.49 -3.56
C GLY A 324 12.72 9.89 -3.05
N LEU A 325 11.92 10.83 -3.50
CA LEU A 325 11.91 12.21 -3.04
C LEU A 325 10.48 12.60 -2.69
N GLU A 326 10.31 13.22 -1.54
CA GLU A 326 9.06 13.86 -1.13
C GLU A 326 9.31 15.30 -0.75
N LEU A 327 8.39 16.15 -1.15
CA LEU A 327 8.34 17.54 -0.78
C LEU A 327 6.98 17.81 -0.15
N MET A 328 6.98 18.37 1.06
CA MET A 328 5.76 18.87 1.71
C MET A 328 5.93 20.37 2.00
N TRP A 329 4.96 21.16 1.57
CA TRP A 329 4.94 22.58 1.76
C TRP A 329 3.70 23.02 2.53
N HIS A 330 3.91 23.62 3.72
CA HIS A 330 2.87 24.22 4.53
C HIS A 330 2.56 25.62 4.02
N LEU A 331 1.28 25.92 3.81
CA LEU A 331 0.81 27.13 3.16
C LEU A 331 0.54 28.28 4.13
N ASP A 332 0.90 28.14 5.40
CA ASP A 332 0.73 29.18 6.44
C ASP A 332 1.33 30.53 6.06
N GLY A 333 2.40 30.55 5.25
CA GLY A 333 2.99 31.76 4.72
C GLY A 333 2.05 32.51 3.77
N LEU A 334 1.33 31.79 2.91
CA LEU A 334 0.35 32.34 1.98
C LEU A 334 -0.94 32.76 2.68
N ALA A 335 -1.32 32.07 3.75
CA ALA A 335 -2.50 32.39 4.56
C ALA A 335 -2.46 33.81 5.17
N LYS A 336 -1.28 34.45 5.22
CA LYS A 336 -1.11 35.83 5.71
C LYS A 336 -1.51 36.87 4.66
N LEU A 337 -1.63 36.51 3.40
CA LEU A 337 -2.05 37.40 2.34
C LEU A 337 -3.57 37.64 2.38
N GLN A 338 -3.98 38.84 1.99
CA GLN A 338 -5.41 39.19 1.99
C GLN A 338 -6.25 38.22 1.13
N GLY A 339 -7.32 37.72 1.69
CA GLY A 339 -8.23 36.75 1.01
C GLY A 339 -7.76 35.29 1.05
N LEU A 340 -6.53 34.98 1.50
CA LEU A 340 -6.00 33.62 1.54
C LEU A 340 -5.96 33.01 2.96
N GLY A 341 -6.58 33.64 3.95
CA GLY A 341 -6.64 33.15 5.33
C GLY A 341 -7.16 31.70 5.49
N TRP A 342 -7.95 31.21 4.53
CA TRP A 342 -8.44 29.85 4.49
C TRP A 342 -7.36 28.79 4.26
N LEU A 343 -6.14 29.18 3.84
CA LEU A 343 -4.98 28.30 3.69
C LEU A 343 -4.24 28.05 5.03
N ALA A 344 -4.66 28.65 6.13
CA ALA A 344 -4.04 28.38 7.44
C ALA A 344 -4.15 26.89 7.79
N GLY A 345 -3.01 26.25 8.14
CA GLY A 345 -2.94 24.81 8.42
C GLY A 345 -3.05 23.92 7.16
N ALA A 346 -3.18 24.50 5.96
CA ALA A 346 -3.17 23.73 4.72
C ALA A 346 -1.75 23.36 4.30
N TRP A 347 -1.61 22.25 3.57
CA TRP A 347 -0.33 21.82 2.98
C TRP A 347 -0.53 21.12 1.64
N ILE A 348 0.54 21.13 0.85
CA ILE A 348 0.68 20.37 -0.40
C ILE A 348 1.84 19.40 -0.22
N GLU A 349 1.66 18.16 -0.67
CA GLU A 349 2.67 17.12 -0.70
C GLU A 349 2.82 16.60 -2.13
N ALA A 350 4.04 16.47 -2.58
CA ALA A 350 4.41 15.77 -3.80
C ALA A 350 5.45 14.71 -3.48
N ASN A 351 5.22 13.49 -3.91
CA ASN A 351 6.10 12.33 -3.67
C ASN A 351 6.35 11.62 -4.99
N TYR A 352 7.61 11.26 -5.24
CA TYR A 352 8.01 10.45 -6.38
C TYR A 352 9.03 9.40 -5.94
N ASN A 353 8.83 8.17 -6.40
CA ASN A 353 9.74 7.05 -6.17
C ASN A 353 9.99 6.33 -7.50
N HIS A 354 11.21 5.87 -7.68
CA HIS A 354 11.63 5.04 -8.79
C HIS A 354 12.22 3.73 -8.26
N GLY A 355 11.61 2.62 -8.63
CA GLY A 355 12.04 1.28 -8.28
C GLY A 355 12.73 0.59 -9.44
N PHE A 356 13.87 -0.04 -9.16
CA PHE A 356 14.63 -0.89 -10.06
C PHE A 356 14.56 -2.32 -9.50
N VAL A 357 13.99 -3.25 -10.28
CA VAL A 357 13.88 -4.65 -9.89
C VAL A 357 14.82 -5.50 -10.73
N ARG A 358 15.51 -6.43 -10.06
CA ARG A 358 16.43 -7.38 -10.70
C ARG A 358 16.21 -8.75 -10.07
N CYS A 359 16.22 -9.78 -10.88
CA CYS A 359 16.31 -11.15 -10.39
C CYS A 359 17.76 -11.55 -10.25
N SER A 360 18.04 -12.51 -9.36
CA SER A 360 19.40 -12.97 -9.09
C SER A 360 19.99 -13.73 -10.25
N GLU A 361 19.15 -14.48 -10.95
CA GLU A 361 19.48 -15.18 -12.19
C GLU A 361 18.58 -14.67 -13.32
N PRO A 362 19.04 -14.61 -14.58
CA PRO A 362 18.20 -14.26 -15.70
C PRO A 362 17.22 -15.41 -16.01
N SER A 363 16.28 -15.67 -15.11
CA SER A 363 15.17 -16.56 -15.42
C SER A 363 14.29 -15.93 -16.49
N ALA A 364 13.72 -16.75 -17.35
CA ALA A 364 12.85 -16.30 -18.43
C ALA A 364 11.60 -15.55 -17.93
N THR A 365 11.26 -15.70 -16.65
CA THR A 365 10.13 -15.04 -15.97
C THR A 365 10.49 -13.68 -15.42
N CYS A 366 11.74 -13.47 -15.02
CA CYS A 366 12.23 -12.18 -14.55
C CYS A 366 12.55 -11.21 -15.68
N LEU A 367 13.00 -11.76 -16.78
CA LEU A 367 12.97 -11.11 -18.06
C LEU A 367 11.58 -11.45 -18.61
N GLU A 368 10.60 -10.56 -18.54
CA GLU A 368 9.44 -10.65 -19.44
C GLU A 368 10.01 -10.72 -20.84
N GLN A 369 10.26 -11.93 -21.29
CA GLN A 369 10.70 -12.16 -22.65
C GLN A 369 9.60 -11.69 -23.55
N ASP A 370 10.01 -11.06 -24.61
CA ASP A 370 9.25 -10.73 -25.79
C ASP A 370 8.44 -11.98 -26.26
N PHE A 371 7.25 -12.16 -25.70
CA PHE A 371 6.34 -13.23 -26.10
C PHE A 371 5.73 -12.97 -27.47
N GLY A 372 6.45 -12.27 -28.35
CA GLY A 372 6.02 -12.01 -29.71
C GLY A 372 4.91 -10.97 -29.85
N TYR A 373 4.53 -10.32 -28.78
CA TYR A 373 3.49 -9.30 -28.73
C TYR A 373 4.06 -7.90 -28.82
N GLY A 374 4.91 -7.64 -29.81
CA GLY A 374 5.36 -6.30 -30.14
C GLY A 374 5.89 -5.45 -28.99
N SER A 375 6.52 -4.36 -29.27
CA SER A 375 7.21 -3.42 -28.36
C SER A 375 6.43 -2.87 -27.14
N VAL A 376 5.24 -3.34 -26.87
CA VAL A 376 4.37 -2.93 -25.74
C VAL A 376 4.69 -3.71 -24.47
N LEU A 377 5.22 -4.90 -24.57
CA LEU A 377 5.60 -5.79 -23.47
C LEU A 377 7.11 -5.82 -23.32
N SER A 378 7.74 -4.74 -22.92
CA SER A 378 9.19 -4.74 -22.73
C SER A 378 9.55 -5.25 -21.32
N THR A 379 10.23 -6.16 -21.24
CA THR A 379 11.54 -6.75 -20.99
C THR A 379 12.07 -6.75 -19.57
N ARG A 380 11.46 -6.08 -18.54
CA ARG A 380 11.89 -6.20 -17.16
C ARG A 380 10.71 -6.10 -16.22
N TYR A 381 10.34 -7.24 -15.64
CA TYR A 381 9.37 -7.27 -14.59
C TYR A 381 9.80 -6.36 -13.43
N GLY A 382 8.96 -5.41 -13.12
CA GLY A 382 8.97 -4.72 -11.85
C GLY A 382 9.71 -3.38 -11.79
N ASP A 383 10.45 -2.92 -12.82
CA ASP A 383 10.90 -1.52 -12.83
C ASP A 383 9.67 -0.62 -12.81
N ASN A 384 9.56 0.19 -11.75
CA ASN A 384 8.32 0.91 -11.49
C ASN A 384 8.55 2.36 -11.06
N ARG A 385 7.54 3.17 -11.25
CA ARG A 385 7.48 4.56 -10.81
C ARG A 385 6.19 4.77 -10.08
N PHE A 386 6.27 5.35 -8.90
CA PHE A 386 5.08 5.65 -8.14
C PHE A 386 5.24 6.92 -7.32
N GLY A 387 4.14 7.55 -7.05
CA GLY A 387 4.12 8.76 -6.26
C GLY A 387 2.71 9.24 -6.02
N ASN A 388 2.62 10.36 -5.35
CA ASN A 388 1.35 11.02 -5.12
C ASN A 388 1.49 12.53 -5.13
N LEU A 389 0.37 13.19 -5.36
CA LEU A 389 0.16 14.60 -5.10
C LEU A 389 -1.02 14.71 -4.14
N ALA A 390 -0.84 15.39 -3.02
CA ALA A 390 -1.89 15.60 -2.05
C ALA A 390 -2.04 17.08 -1.70
N PHE A 391 -3.28 17.47 -1.43
CA PHE A 391 -3.64 18.73 -0.82
C PHE A 391 -4.47 18.46 0.42
N SER A 392 -4.16 19.13 1.51
CA SER A 392 -4.90 19.00 2.76
C SER A 392 -5.30 20.35 3.29
N LEU A 393 -6.54 20.47 3.71
CA LEU A 393 -7.14 21.68 4.27
C LEU A 393 -7.63 21.37 5.68
N ALA A 394 -7.27 22.25 6.63
CA ALA A 394 -7.84 22.28 7.97
C ALA A 394 -9.06 23.21 8.01
N PHE A 395 -10.11 22.91 8.80
CA PHE A 395 -11.31 23.71 8.91
C PHE A 395 -12.01 23.59 10.27
#